data_bb5388936237592bdfba4f1664085d61
#
_entry.id   bb5388936237592bdfba4f1664085d61
#
_cell.length_a   1.000
_cell.length_b   1.000
_cell.length_c   1.000
_cell.angle_alpha   90.00
_cell.angle_beta   90.00
_cell.angle_gamma   90.00
#
_symmetry.space_group_name_H-M   'P 1'
#
loop_
_entity.id
_entity.type
_entity.pdbx_description
1 polymer ?
#
loop_
_entity_poly.entity_id
_entity_poly.type
_entity_poly.pdbx_seq_one_letter_code
_entity_poly.pdbx_strand_id
1 'polypeptide(L)'
;MAKRRILIVDDQIVVARELEGRLTRLGYEVAAIASSKDEAIAMAAQAAPDLMLMDIALRGDTNNAGAVKQLQRQGEIPVVLMTAETDEAKLRQAGVTEPYGYLVKPATDRELRLNIELALCKGDAAKAVHELEARFFADSIDMLCFLDFNGYFKRLNPAWERTLGYTRKELMSRPFIEFVHPDDRERTLKQNAHVRGGGQALAFENRYLCKDGSYRWFLWNAVRDSTERVIYSVARDITASKRAEHEREKLVRELQAALAEVKSLREILPICSYCRKVRDDENYWHTVENYISRYTATRFSHGISPDCMATRVESQLRESERK
;
A
#
# COMPACT_ATOMS: atom_id res chain seq x y z
N MET A 1 -30.21 -21.56 17.41
CA MET A 1 -28.97 -21.63 16.60
C MET A 1 -29.08 -22.85 15.70
N ALA A 2 -28.59 -22.76 14.45
CA ALA A 2 -28.50 -23.93 13.57
C ALA A 2 -27.56 -24.96 14.20
N LYS A 3 -27.87 -26.27 14.00
CA LYS A 3 -27.00 -27.33 14.47
C LYS A 3 -25.73 -27.35 13.64
N ARG A 4 -24.57 -27.55 14.30
CA ARG A 4 -23.29 -27.74 13.60
C ARG A 4 -23.30 -29.05 12.83
N ARG A 5 -22.85 -29.01 11.59
CA ARG A 5 -22.88 -30.10 10.63
C ARG A 5 -21.51 -30.79 10.55
N ILE A 6 -21.47 -32.08 10.79
CA ILE A 6 -20.22 -32.88 10.86
C ILE A 6 -20.20 -33.89 9.76
N LEU A 7 -19.10 -34.00 9.00
CA LEU A 7 -18.81 -35.07 8.06
C LEU A 7 -17.95 -36.09 8.77
N ILE A 8 -18.40 -37.38 8.74
CA ILE A 8 -17.65 -38.50 9.27
C ILE A 8 -16.93 -39.17 8.11
N VAL A 9 -15.63 -39.49 8.30
CA VAL A 9 -14.83 -40.24 7.32
C VAL A 9 -14.20 -41.46 8.02
N ASP A 10 -14.76 -42.65 7.78
CA ASP A 10 -14.31 -43.91 8.38
C ASP A 10 -14.69 -45.05 7.43
N ASP A 11 -13.74 -45.95 7.09
CA ASP A 11 -13.97 -47.09 6.17
C ASP A 11 -14.76 -48.22 6.84
N GLN A 12 -14.91 -48.18 8.17
CA GLN A 12 -15.68 -49.10 8.93
C GLN A 12 -17.11 -48.57 9.17
N ILE A 13 -18.05 -48.95 8.33
CA ILE A 13 -19.44 -48.42 8.38
C ILE A 13 -20.10 -48.60 9.74
N VAL A 14 -19.75 -49.65 10.50
CA VAL A 14 -20.28 -49.88 11.84
C VAL A 14 -19.82 -48.82 12.81
N VAL A 15 -18.53 -48.46 12.75
CA VAL A 15 -17.92 -47.38 13.59
C VAL A 15 -18.52 -46.04 13.22
N ALA A 16 -18.63 -45.75 11.91
CA ALA A 16 -19.22 -44.50 11.42
C ALA A 16 -20.68 -44.34 11.88
N ARG A 17 -21.49 -45.39 11.87
CA ARG A 17 -22.90 -45.38 12.34
C ARG A 17 -23.01 -45.20 13.86
N GLU A 18 -22.14 -45.88 14.61
CA GLU A 18 -22.08 -45.64 16.07
C GLU A 18 -21.76 -44.17 16.39
N LEU A 19 -20.75 -43.61 15.70
CA LEU A 19 -20.33 -42.24 15.85
C LEU A 19 -21.45 -41.23 15.46
N GLU A 20 -22.20 -41.54 14.38
CA GLU A 20 -23.39 -40.76 13.98
C GLU A 20 -24.43 -40.72 15.09
N GLY A 21 -24.73 -41.89 15.72
CA GLY A 21 -25.67 -41.93 16.84
C GLY A 21 -25.17 -41.13 18.06
N ARG A 22 -23.87 -41.19 18.36
CA ARG A 22 -23.26 -40.40 19.45
C ARG A 22 -23.32 -38.89 19.18
N LEU A 23 -22.94 -38.45 17.97
CA LEU A 23 -22.96 -37.04 17.58
C LEU A 23 -24.39 -36.47 17.62
N THR A 24 -25.38 -37.23 17.15
CA THR A 24 -26.78 -36.83 17.19
C THR A 24 -27.27 -36.64 18.63
N ARG A 25 -26.91 -37.52 19.57
CA ARG A 25 -27.20 -37.35 21.00
C ARG A 25 -26.52 -36.14 21.61
N LEU A 26 -25.31 -35.79 21.14
CA LEU A 26 -24.58 -34.61 21.57
C LEU A 26 -25.10 -33.29 20.96
N GLY A 27 -26.11 -33.37 20.06
CA GLY A 27 -26.77 -32.22 19.49
C GLY A 27 -26.21 -31.75 18.13
N TYR A 28 -25.27 -32.45 17.55
CA TYR A 28 -24.74 -32.21 16.20
C TYR A 28 -25.62 -32.82 15.12
N GLU A 29 -25.47 -32.33 13.88
CA GLU A 29 -26.05 -32.93 12.68
C GLU A 29 -24.93 -33.63 11.91
N VAL A 30 -25.16 -34.89 11.52
CA VAL A 30 -24.24 -35.58 10.62
C VAL A 30 -24.62 -35.26 9.18
N ALA A 31 -23.80 -34.47 8.49
CA ALA A 31 -24.04 -34.00 7.13
C ALA A 31 -23.87 -35.11 6.09
N ALA A 32 -22.89 -35.99 6.29
CA ALA A 32 -22.63 -37.16 5.45
C ALA A 32 -21.68 -38.14 6.17
N ILE A 33 -21.59 -39.38 5.64
CA ILE A 33 -20.59 -40.39 6.01
C ILE A 33 -19.87 -40.78 4.75
N ALA A 34 -18.54 -40.67 4.72
CA ALA A 34 -17.67 -41.09 3.64
C ALA A 34 -16.81 -42.27 4.07
N SER A 35 -16.58 -43.21 3.18
CA SER A 35 -15.78 -44.43 3.41
C SER A 35 -14.35 -44.30 2.86
N SER A 36 -14.09 -43.25 2.12
CA SER A 36 -12.80 -42.97 1.49
C SER A 36 -12.49 -41.48 1.41
N LYS A 37 -11.24 -41.15 1.12
CA LYS A 37 -10.76 -39.78 0.92
C LYS A 37 -11.45 -39.07 -0.24
N ASP A 38 -11.58 -39.76 -1.39
CA ASP A 38 -12.17 -39.15 -2.58
C ASP A 38 -13.67 -38.88 -2.38
N GLU A 39 -14.36 -39.80 -1.69
CA GLU A 39 -15.73 -39.60 -1.28
C GLU A 39 -15.88 -38.44 -0.28
N ALA A 40 -14.96 -38.33 0.68
CA ALA A 40 -14.95 -37.25 1.63
C ALA A 40 -14.78 -35.87 0.95
N ILE A 41 -13.89 -35.76 -0.05
CA ILE A 41 -13.70 -34.52 -0.84
C ILE A 41 -14.98 -34.16 -1.61
N ALA A 42 -15.60 -35.13 -2.27
CA ALA A 42 -16.83 -34.92 -3.03
C ALA A 42 -17.99 -34.49 -2.11
N MET A 43 -18.16 -35.18 -0.98
CA MET A 43 -19.22 -34.90 -0.01
C MET A 43 -18.98 -33.58 0.73
N ALA A 44 -17.74 -33.20 1.04
CA ALA A 44 -17.42 -31.92 1.65
C ALA A 44 -17.87 -30.75 0.77
N ALA A 45 -17.66 -30.83 -0.54
CA ALA A 45 -18.10 -29.83 -1.49
C ALA A 45 -19.63 -29.70 -1.60
N GLN A 46 -20.37 -30.84 -1.48
CA GLN A 46 -21.84 -30.85 -1.60
C GLN A 46 -22.53 -30.50 -0.28
N ALA A 47 -22.05 -31.10 0.81
CA ALA A 47 -22.69 -30.99 2.11
C ALA A 47 -22.28 -29.76 2.93
N ALA A 48 -21.18 -29.09 2.55
CA ALA A 48 -20.62 -27.93 3.26
C ALA A 48 -20.61 -28.11 4.79
N PRO A 49 -19.90 -29.13 5.35
CA PRO A 49 -19.87 -29.39 6.78
C PRO A 49 -19.08 -28.33 7.53
N ASP A 50 -19.43 -28.09 8.79
CA ASP A 50 -18.69 -27.19 9.68
C ASP A 50 -17.39 -27.81 10.20
N LEU A 51 -17.33 -29.17 10.27
CA LEU A 51 -16.19 -29.93 10.77
C LEU A 51 -16.17 -31.33 10.16
N MET A 52 -14.98 -31.89 10.01
CA MET A 52 -14.76 -33.27 9.58
C MET A 52 -14.10 -34.07 10.71
N LEU A 53 -14.67 -35.24 11.03
CA LEU A 53 -14.05 -36.26 11.84
C LEU A 53 -13.49 -37.35 10.92
N MET A 54 -12.18 -37.54 10.91
CA MET A 54 -11.51 -38.40 9.94
C MET A 54 -10.65 -39.46 10.62
N ASP A 55 -10.89 -40.74 10.30
CA ASP A 55 -9.99 -41.80 10.76
C ASP A 55 -8.65 -41.75 10.02
N ILE A 56 -7.55 -41.87 10.78
CA ILE A 56 -6.19 -41.93 10.23
C ILE A 56 -5.95 -43.25 9.49
N ALA A 57 -6.61 -44.34 9.89
CA ALA A 57 -6.38 -45.69 9.40
C ALA A 57 -7.21 -46.05 8.16
N LEU A 58 -7.66 -45.09 7.34
CA LEU A 58 -8.40 -45.35 6.11
C LEU A 58 -7.64 -46.30 5.17
N ARG A 59 -8.28 -47.37 4.72
CA ARG A 59 -7.68 -48.38 3.81
C ARG A 59 -7.34 -47.74 2.45
N GLY A 60 -6.11 -48.00 1.99
CA GLY A 60 -5.68 -47.67 0.61
C GLY A 60 -4.72 -46.52 0.46
N ASP A 61 -4.39 -45.76 1.50
CA ASP A 61 -3.49 -44.65 1.33
C ASP A 61 -2.53 -44.46 2.53
N THR A 62 -1.23 -44.60 2.27
CA THR A 62 -0.17 -44.32 3.25
C THR A 62 0.07 -42.82 3.42
N ASN A 63 -0.66 -41.98 2.70
CA ASN A 63 -0.43 -40.54 2.67
C ASN A 63 -1.70 -39.72 2.89
N ASN A 64 -2.33 -39.87 4.07
CA ASN A 64 -3.50 -39.07 4.49
C ASN A 64 -3.22 -37.55 4.61
N ALA A 65 -1.95 -37.17 4.69
CA ALA A 65 -1.51 -35.76 4.75
C ALA A 65 -1.90 -34.94 3.53
N GLY A 66 -1.82 -35.53 2.35
CA GLY A 66 -2.18 -34.84 1.10
C GLY A 66 -3.68 -34.52 1.03
N ALA A 67 -4.54 -35.41 1.57
CA ALA A 67 -5.98 -35.20 1.60
C ALA A 67 -6.40 -34.09 2.56
N VAL A 68 -5.87 -34.15 3.77
CA VAL A 68 -6.15 -33.13 4.79
C VAL A 68 -5.73 -31.75 4.29
N LYS A 69 -4.54 -31.62 3.69
CA LYS A 69 -4.08 -30.37 3.07
C LYS A 69 -4.97 -29.90 1.92
N GLN A 70 -5.46 -30.84 1.09
CA GLN A 70 -6.34 -30.49 -0.02
C GLN A 70 -7.71 -30.03 0.47
N LEU A 71 -8.27 -30.70 1.46
CA LEU A 71 -9.56 -30.36 2.10
C LEU A 71 -9.46 -29.03 2.86
N GLN A 72 -8.36 -28.78 3.57
CA GLN A 72 -8.09 -27.51 4.22
C GLN A 72 -7.94 -26.34 3.24
N ARG A 73 -7.35 -26.58 2.06
CA ARG A 73 -7.21 -25.56 1.00
C ARG A 73 -8.52 -25.28 0.26
N GLN A 74 -9.41 -26.24 0.14
CA GLN A 74 -10.66 -26.11 -0.64
C GLN A 74 -11.80 -25.44 0.14
N GLY A 75 -11.77 -25.44 1.46
CA GLY A 75 -12.93 -24.93 2.20
C GLY A 75 -12.70 -24.54 3.65
N GLU A 76 -11.44 -24.52 4.12
CA GLU A 76 -11.11 -24.21 5.54
C GLU A 76 -11.93 -25.03 6.55
N ILE A 77 -12.31 -26.27 6.17
CA ILE A 77 -13.06 -27.16 7.06
C ILE A 77 -12.10 -27.70 8.11
N PRO A 78 -12.34 -27.43 9.41
CA PRO A 78 -11.53 -28.00 10.45
C PRO A 78 -11.63 -29.53 10.49
N VAL A 79 -10.46 -30.19 10.54
CA VAL A 79 -10.37 -31.64 10.57
C VAL A 79 -9.89 -32.10 11.94
N VAL A 80 -10.66 -32.95 12.61
CA VAL A 80 -10.26 -33.69 13.81
C VAL A 80 -9.90 -35.12 13.38
N LEU A 81 -8.66 -35.51 13.63
CA LEU A 81 -8.17 -36.84 13.30
C LEU A 81 -8.49 -37.82 14.43
N MET A 82 -9.04 -38.98 14.07
CA MET A 82 -9.31 -40.11 14.97
C MET A 82 -8.24 -41.17 14.79
N THR A 83 -7.64 -41.65 15.89
CA THR A 83 -6.58 -42.66 15.88
C THR A 83 -6.81 -43.72 16.93
N ALA A 84 -6.43 -44.97 16.65
CA ALA A 84 -6.43 -46.04 17.64
C ALA A 84 -5.15 -46.08 18.48
N GLU A 85 -4.12 -45.35 18.14
CA GLU A 85 -2.80 -45.39 18.79
C GLU A 85 -2.35 -43.99 19.24
N THR A 86 -1.64 -43.96 20.37
CA THR A 86 -1.01 -42.73 20.92
C THR A 86 0.35 -42.45 20.30
N ASP A 87 0.70 -43.08 19.20
CA ASP A 87 2.02 -42.96 18.57
C ASP A 87 2.17 -41.60 17.83
N GLU A 88 2.72 -40.63 18.54
CA GLU A 88 3.05 -39.30 17.98
C GLU A 88 3.94 -39.36 16.72
N ALA A 89 4.73 -40.45 16.56
CA ALA A 89 5.60 -40.61 15.40
C ALA A 89 4.80 -40.83 14.11
N LYS A 90 3.73 -41.64 14.18
CA LYS A 90 2.81 -41.86 13.03
C LYS A 90 1.98 -40.61 12.74
N LEU A 91 1.59 -39.84 13.76
CA LEU A 91 0.92 -38.56 13.58
C LEU A 91 1.80 -37.55 12.84
N ARG A 92 3.09 -37.49 13.15
CA ARG A 92 4.08 -36.65 12.43
C ARG A 92 4.36 -37.17 11.01
N GLN A 93 4.42 -38.51 10.82
CA GLN A 93 4.59 -39.12 9.48
C GLN A 93 3.38 -38.90 8.57
N ALA A 94 2.18 -38.78 9.13
CA ALA A 94 0.99 -38.40 8.36
C ALA A 94 1.07 -37.01 7.74
N GLY A 95 2.14 -36.22 8.01
CA GLY A 95 2.44 -34.94 7.36
C GLY A 95 1.36 -33.87 7.57
N VAL A 96 0.45 -34.10 8.52
CA VAL A 96 -0.55 -33.12 8.94
C VAL A 96 0.14 -32.18 9.90
N THR A 97 0.61 -31.08 9.40
CA THR A 97 1.43 -30.15 10.18
C THR A 97 0.64 -29.46 11.30
N GLU A 98 -0.68 -29.32 11.16
CA GLU A 98 -1.54 -28.72 12.18
C GLU A 98 -3.00 -29.16 12.03
N PRO A 99 -3.41 -30.36 12.53
CA PRO A 99 -4.84 -30.67 12.63
C PRO A 99 -5.48 -29.81 13.73
N TYR A 100 -6.73 -29.50 13.55
CA TYR A 100 -7.49 -28.74 14.54
C TYR A 100 -7.69 -29.48 15.86
N GLY A 101 -7.54 -30.84 15.84
CA GLY A 101 -7.60 -31.70 17.02
C GLY A 101 -7.28 -33.15 16.71
N TYR A 102 -6.97 -33.92 17.77
CA TYR A 102 -6.79 -35.37 17.74
C TYR A 102 -7.72 -36.03 18.75
N LEU A 103 -8.26 -37.17 18.36
CA LEU A 103 -9.11 -37.99 19.20
C LEU A 103 -8.60 -39.43 19.23
N VAL A 104 -8.22 -39.93 20.40
CA VAL A 104 -7.75 -41.31 20.56
C VAL A 104 -8.95 -42.24 20.77
N LYS A 105 -9.08 -43.28 19.98
CA LYS A 105 -10.12 -44.32 20.12
C LYS A 105 -9.72 -45.33 21.20
N PRO A 106 -10.64 -45.79 22.05
CA PRO A 106 -12.03 -45.37 22.23
C PRO A 106 -12.13 -44.04 22.98
N ALA A 107 -12.88 -43.10 22.47
CA ALA A 107 -13.09 -41.79 23.08
C ALA A 107 -14.45 -41.74 23.82
N THR A 108 -14.49 -41.08 24.96
CA THR A 108 -15.74 -40.76 25.66
C THR A 108 -16.55 -39.70 24.92
N ASP A 109 -17.84 -39.57 25.24
CA ASP A 109 -18.71 -38.52 24.69
C ASP A 109 -18.22 -37.13 25.10
N ARG A 110 -17.59 -36.99 26.27
CA ARG A 110 -16.99 -35.74 26.76
C ARG A 110 -15.76 -35.35 25.95
N GLU A 111 -14.86 -36.28 25.67
CA GLU A 111 -13.67 -36.03 24.83
C GLU A 111 -14.04 -35.72 23.42
N LEU A 112 -14.99 -36.45 22.83
CA LEU A 112 -15.53 -36.20 21.50
C LEU A 112 -16.08 -34.77 21.40
N ARG A 113 -16.95 -34.39 22.34
CA ARG A 113 -17.52 -33.03 22.37
C ARG A 113 -16.46 -31.98 22.54
N LEU A 114 -15.52 -32.14 23.47
CA LEU A 114 -14.47 -31.16 23.71
C LEU A 114 -13.60 -30.91 22.49
N ASN A 115 -13.17 -31.97 21.81
CA ASN A 115 -12.35 -31.88 20.60
C ASN A 115 -13.12 -31.20 19.46
N ILE A 116 -14.40 -31.52 19.28
CA ILE A 116 -15.26 -30.89 18.27
C ILE A 116 -15.38 -29.39 18.55
N GLU A 117 -15.73 -28.99 19.79
CA GLU A 117 -15.91 -27.58 20.15
C GLU A 117 -14.60 -26.79 20.00
N LEU A 118 -13.47 -27.36 20.40
CA LEU A 118 -12.15 -26.73 20.22
C LEU A 118 -11.81 -26.57 18.73
N ALA A 119 -12.06 -27.59 17.92
CA ALA A 119 -11.79 -27.54 16.48
C ALA A 119 -12.71 -26.54 15.76
N LEU A 120 -13.99 -26.48 16.11
CA LEU A 120 -14.92 -25.49 15.58
C LEU A 120 -14.51 -24.06 15.97
N CYS A 121 -14.14 -23.84 17.23
CA CYS A 121 -13.68 -22.54 17.70
C CYS A 121 -12.43 -22.05 16.95
N LYS A 122 -11.44 -22.94 16.78
CA LYS A 122 -10.23 -22.65 15.97
C LYS A 122 -10.57 -22.39 14.51
N GLY A 123 -11.48 -23.19 13.94
CA GLY A 123 -11.92 -23.04 12.55
C GLY A 123 -12.66 -21.71 12.31
N ASP A 124 -13.58 -21.35 13.20
CA ASP A 124 -14.30 -20.07 13.14
C ASP A 124 -13.33 -18.89 13.27
N ALA A 125 -12.33 -18.96 14.14
CA ALA A 125 -11.31 -17.94 14.31
C ALA A 125 -10.44 -17.81 13.01
N ALA A 126 -10.01 -18.93 12.43
CA ALA A 126 -9.23 -18.93 11.19
C ALA A 126 -10.03 -18.33 10.02
N LYS A 127 -11.32 -18.71 9.87
CA LYS A 127 -12.23 -18.10 8.88
C LYS A 127 -12.39 -16.60 9.07
N ALA A 128 -12.59 -16.15 10.31
CA ALA A 128 -12.74 -14.72 10.61
C ALA A 128 -11.48 -13.92 10.24
N VAL A 129 -10.29 -14.44 10.51
CA VAL A 129 -9.02 -13.82 10.11
C VAL A 129 -8.91 -13.75 8.57
N HIS A 130 -9.19 -14.86 7.89
CA HIS A 130 -9.13 -14.91 6.42
C HIS A 130 -10.14 -13.96 5.74
N GLU A 131 -11.37 -13.89 6.27
CA GLU A 131 -12.37 -12.93 5.79
C GLU A 131 -11.93 -11.49 6.03
N LEU A 132 -11.34 -11.20 7.18
CA LEU A 132 -10.81 -9.87 7.51
C LEU A 132 -9.67 -9.49 6.54
N GLU A 133 -8.72 -10.41 6.30
CA GLU A 133 -7.65 -10.21 5.33
C GLU A 133 -8.19 -9.97 3.92
N ALA A 134 -9.16 -10.79 3.49
CA ALA A 134 -9.79 -10.65 2.18
C ALA A 134 -10.49 -9.30 2.02
N ARG A 135 -11.22 -8.86 3.06
CA ARG A 135 -11.87 -7.54 3.09
C ARG A 135 -10.84 -6.41 3.10
N PHE A 136 -9.83 -6.49 3.96
CA PHE A 136 -8.75 -5.49 4.00
C PHE A 136 -8.09 -5.31 2.64
N PHE A 137 -7.81 -6.42 1.94
CA PHE A 137 -7.25 -6.39 0.60
C PHE A 137 -8.25 -5.81 -0.43
N ALA A 138 -9.51 -6.21 -0.38
CA ALA A 138 -10.52 -5.81 -1.35
C ALA A 138 -10.97 -4.34 -1.18
N ASP A 139 -11.15 -3.90 0.06
CA ASP A 139 -11.75 -2.60 0.39
C ASP A 139 -10.70 -1.48 0.50
N SER A 140 -9.41 -1.82 0.42
CA SER A 140 -8.33 -0.81 0.42
C SER A 140 -8.52 0.21 -0.69
N ILE A 141 -8.37 1.48 -0.33
CA ILE A 141 -8.37 2.62 -1.26
C ILE A 141 -7.07 2.60 -2.09
N ASP A 142 -5.94 2.28 -1.43
CA ASP A 142 -4.65 2.14 -2.10
C ASP A 142 -4.63 0.84 -2.94
N MET A 143 -3.88 0.88 -4.02
CA MET A 143 -3.71 -0.25 -4.93
C MET A 143 -2.73 -1.26 -4.33
N LEU A 144 -3.25 -2.41 -3.91
CA LEU A 144 -2.45 -3.51 -3.37
C LEU A 144 -2.17 -4.52 -4.47
N CYS A 145 -0.92 -4.98 -4.57
CA CYS A 145 -0.57 -6.01 -5.53
C CYS A 145 0.56 -6.94 -5.05
N PHE A 146 0.55 -8.14 -5.61
CA PHE A 146 1.63 -9.10 -5.52
C PHE A 146 2.21 -9.29 -6.91
N LEU A 147 3.53 -9.13 -7.04
CA LEU A 147 4.26 -9.38 -8.27
C LEU A 147 5.14 -10.61 -8.13
N ASP A 148 5.25 -11.39 -9.22
CA ASP A 148 6.32 -12.40 -9.28
C ASP A 148 7.67 -11.75 -9.69
N PHE A 149 8.73 -12.55 -9.62
CA PHE A 149 10.06 -12.07 -9.99
C PHE A 149 10.24 -11.87 -11.52
N ASN A 150 9.30 -12.30 -12.33
CA ASN A 150 9.28 -12.05 -13.78
C ASN A 150 8.56 -10.74 -14.13
N GLY A 151 7.99 -10.06 -13.12
CA GLY A 151 7.31 -8.78 -13.30
C GLY A 151 5.83 -8.89 -13.67
N TYR A 152 5.20 -10.05 -13.46
CA TYR A 152 3.78 -10.22 -13.65
C TYR A 152 3.02 -10.06 -12.35
N PHE A 153 1.87 -9.41 -12.41
CA PHE A 153 0.95 -9.35 -11.29
C PHE A 153 0.34 -10.72 -11.03
N LYS A 154 0.40 -11.19 -9.78
CA LYS A 154 -0.22 -12.43 -9.31
C LYS A 154 -1.56 -12.19 -8.63
N ARG A 155 -1.68 -11.07 -7.94
CA ARG A 155 -2.90 -10.67 -7.25
C ARG A 155 -3.01 -9.16 -7.25
N LEU A 156 -4.21 -8.65 -7.51
CA LEU A 156 -4.54 -7.24 -7.56
C LEU A 156 -5.85 -7.00 -6.80
N ASN A 157 -5.92 -5.97 -5.97
CA ASN A 157 -7.18 -5.57 -5.37
C ASN A 157 -8.04 -4.76 -6.36
N PRO A 158 -9.35 -4.56 -6.09
CA PRO A 158 -10.24 -3.83 -7.00
C PRO A 158 -9.86 -2.36 -7.26
N ALA A 159 -9.03 -1.75 -6.40
CA ALA A 159 -8.57 -0.37 -6.60
C ALA A 159 -7.84 -0.18 -7.93
N TRP A 160 -7.12 -1.19 -8.42
CA TRP A 160 -6.43 -1.16 -9.71
C TRP A 160 -7.37 -0.93 -10.89
N GLU A 161 -8.51 -1.63 -10.91
CA GLU A 161 -9.51 -1.49 -11.97
C GLU A 161 -10.14 -0.10 -11.95
N ARG A 162 -10.47 0.39 -10.74
CA ARG A 162 -11.07 1.74 -10.56
C ARG A 162 -10.11 2.85 -10.96
N THR A 163 -8.81 2.66 -10.71
CA THR A 163 -7.81 3.72 -10.92
C THR A 163 -7.29 3.75 -12.34
N LEU A 164 -6.95 2.60 -12.93
CA LEU A 164 -6.35 2.53 -14.27
C LEU A 164 -7.37 2.25 -15.39
N GLY A 165 -8.57 1.73 -15.06
CA GLY A 165 -9.60 1.40 -16.04
C GLY A 165 -9.40 0.08 -16.78
N TYR A 166 -8.29 -0.63 -16.56
CA TYR A 166 -8.09 -1.99 -17.05
C TYR A 166 -8.75 -2.99 -16.12
N THR A 167 -9.22 -4.11 -16.66
CA THR A 167 -9.59 -5.26 -15.83
C THR A 167 -8.34 -5.90 -15.20
N ARG A 168 -8.50 -6.51 -14.03
CA ARG A 168 -7.39 -7.26 -13.39
C ARG A 168 -6.81 -8.32 -14.32
N LYS A 169 -7.64 -8.94 -15.14
CA LYS A 169 -7.23 -9.94 -16.13
C LYS A 169 -6.30 -9.36 -17.20
N GLU A 170 -6.61 -8.15 -17.70
CA GLU A 170 -5.74 -7.42 -18.63
C GLU A 170 -4.41 -7.04 -17.97
N LEU A 171 -4.45 -6.54 -16.72
CA LEU A 171 -3.23 -6.17 -15.98
C LEU A 171 -2.32 -7.37 -15.70
N MET A 172 -2.90 -8.54 -15.37
CA MET A 172 -2.15 -9.75 -15.07
C MET A 172 -1.62 -10.47 -16.32
N SER A 173 -2.14 -10.16 -17.50
CA SER A 173 -1.72 -10.81 -18.76
C SER A 173 -0.40 -10.29 -19.33
N ARG A 174 0.10 -9.16 -18.85
CA ARG A 174 1.30 -8.47 -19.34
C ARG A 174 2.21 -8.06 -18.19
N PRO A 175 3.53 -7.96 -18.41
CA PRO A 175 4.45 -7.50 -17.36
C PRO A 175 4.15 -6.04 -16.99
N PHE A 176 4.28 -5.71 -15.70
CA PHE A 176 3.93 -4.40 -15.15
C PHE A 176 4.64 -3.24 -15.86
N ILE A 177 5.84 -3.50 -16.40
CA ILE A 177 6.66 -2.47 -17.05
C ILE A 177 6.04 -1.90 -18.34
N GLU A 178 5.13 -2.64 -18.97
CA GLU A 178 4.42 -2.16 -20.13
C GLU A 178 3.45 -1.02 -19.81
N PHE A 179 2.93 -0.98 -18.60
CA PHE A 179 2.06 0.08 -18.11
C PHE A 179 2.82 1.30 -17.61
N VAL A 180 4.14 1.20 -17.42
CA VAL A 180 4.99 2.31 -16.94
C VAL A 180 5.31 3.25 -18.11
N HIS A 181 5.23 4.57 -17.82
CA HIS A 181 5.64 5.62 -18.79
C HIS A 181 7.05 5.35 -19.32
N PRO A 182 7.32 5.50 -20.64
CA PRO A 182 8.61 5.20 -21.23
C PRO A 182 9.82 5.79 -20.50
N ASP A 183 9.77 7.08 -20.12
CA ASP A 183 10.87 7.75 -19.39
C ASP A 183 11.13 7.18 -18.00
N ASP A 184 10.13 6.53 -17.39
CA ASP A 184 10.24 6.01 -16.02
C ASP A 184 10.67 4.54 -15.99
N ARG A 185 10.69 3.83 -17.14
CA ARG A 185 10.93 2.38 -17.22
C ARG A 185 12.29 1.98 -16.67
N GLU A 186 13.35 2.66 -17.06
CA GLU A 186 14.70 2.30 -16.63
C GLU A 186 14.86 2.38 -15.11
N ARG A 187 14.44 3.51 -14.52
CA ARG A 187 14.53 3.69 -13.05
C ARG A 187 13.61 2.73 -12.30
N THR A 188 12.45 2.38 -12.88
CA THR A 188 11.51 1.43 -12.30
C THR A 188 12.08 0.00 -12.30
N LEU A 189 12.74 -0.42 -13.38
CA LEU A 189 13.41 -1.71 -13.46
C LEU A 189 14.59 -1.81 -12.48
N LYS A 190 15.38 -0.74 -12.33
CA LYS A 190 16.46 -0.67 -11.33
C LYS A 190 15.92 -0.82 -9.91
N GLN A 191 14.82 -0.11 -9.60
CA GLN A 191 14.17 -0.20 -8.28
C GLN A 191 13.59 -1.60 -8.03
N ASN A 192 12.94 -2.20 -9.03
CA ASN A 192 12.43 -3.56 -8.93
C ASN A 192 13.55 -4.59 -8.70
N ALA A 193 14.68 -4.45 -9.41
CA ALA A 193 15.86 -5.30 -9.21
C ALA A 193 16.43 -5.17 -7.78
N HIS A 194 16.47 -3.96 -7.22
CA HIS A 194 16.87 -3.71 -5.85
C HIS A 194 15.96 -4.45 -4.85
N VAL A 195 14.64 -4.35 -5.00
CA VAL A 195 13.67 -5.05 -4.14
C VAL A 195 13.83 -6.56 -4.26
N ARG A 196 13.99 -7.10 -5.49
CA ARG A 196 14.24 -8.53 -5.72
C ARG A 196 15.53 -9.02 -5.04
N GLY A 197 16.52 -8.16 -4.93
CA GLY A 197 17.78 -8.42 -4.23
C GLY A 197 17.69 -8.39 -2.70
N GLY A 198 16.52 -8.08 -2.14
CA GLY A 198 16.30 -8.01 -0.69
C GLY A 198 16.25 -6.59 -0.12
N GLY A 199 16.39 -5.57 -0.97
CA GLY A 199 16.15 -4.18 -0.59
C GLY A 199 14.64 -3.88 -0.49
N GLN A 200 14.33 -2.61 -0.20
CA GLN A 200 12.95 -2.11 -0.13
C GLN A 200 12.78 -0.93 -1.10
N ALA A 201 11.60 -0.79 -1.66
CA ALA A 201 11.19 0.47 -2.29
C ALA A 201 10.39 1.28 -1.26
N LEU A 202 10.88 2.46 -0.93
CA LEU A 202 10.22 3.40 -0.05
C LEU A 202 10.01 4.71 -0.80
N ALA A 203 8.75 5.16 -0.88
CA ALA A 203 8.36 6.40 -1.54
C ALA A 203 8.89 6.54 -2.99
N PHE A 204 8.95 5.44 -3.74
CA PHE A 204 9.34 5.47 -5.15
C PHE A 204 8.17 5.96 -6.00
N GLU A 205 8.42 6.93 -6.86
CA GLU A 205 7.39 7.53 -7.71
C GLU A 205 7.59 7.18 -9.18
N ASN A 206 6.51 6.86 -9.89
CA ASN A 206 6.52 6.73 -11.35
C ASN A 206 5.13 6.97 -11.95
N ARG A 207 5.06 7.04 -13.27
CA ARG A 207 3.82 7.24 -14.03
C ARG A 207 3.35 5.93 -14.63
N TYR A 208 2.05 5.66 -14.50
CA TYR A 208 1.36 4.52 -15.09
C TYR A 208 0.34 4.96 -16.12
N LEU A 209 0.28 4.24 -17.23
CA LEU A 209 -0.66 4.44 -18.32
C LEU A 209 -2.05 3.90 -17.92
N CYS A 210 -3.07 4.73 -18.03
CA CYS A 210 -4.46 4.33 -17.91
C CYS A 210 -5.01 3.81 -19.24
N LYS A 211 -6.13 3.11 -19.21
CA LYS A 211 -6.79 2.56 -20.39
C LYS A 211 -7.31 3.64 -21.35
N ASP A 212 -7.60 4.83 -20.83
CA ASP A 212 -8.00 6.02 -21.60
C ASP A 212 -6.83 6.77 -22.26
N GLY A 213 -5.60 6.28 -22.10
CA GLY A 213 -4.39 6.90 -22.64
C GLY A 213 -3.77 7.97 -21.72
N SER A 214 -4.41 8.34 -20.63
CA SER A 214 -3.84 9.27 -19.65
C SER A 214 -2.79 8.62 -18.77
N TYR A 215 -1.99 9.45 -18.08
CA TYR A 215 -1.02 8.97 -17.10
C TYR A 215 -1.39 9.42 -15.70
N ARG A 216 -1.16 8.50 -14.73
CA ARG A 216 -1.29 8.79 -13.30
C ARG A 216 0.04 8.61 -12.58
N TRP A 217 0.28 9.44 -11.60
CA TRP A 217 1.45 9.36 -10.72
C TRP A 217 1.15 8.43 -9.55
N PHE A 218 2.03 7.47 -9.34
CA PHE A 218 1.95 6.54 -8.22
C PHE A 218 3.15 6.67 -7.31
N LEU A 219 2.87 6.62 -6.00
CA LEU A 219 3.84 6.49 -4.93
C LEU A 219 3.85 5.04 -4.46
N TRP A 220 5.01 4.40 -4.51
CA TRP A 220 5.17 2.99 -4.23
C TRP A 220 5.93 2.73 -2.94
N ASN A 221 5.43 1.75 -2.17
CA ASN A 221 6.17 1.03 -1.16
C ASN A 221 6.14 -0.45 -1.53
N ALA A 222 7.31 -1.10 -1.57
CA ALA A 222 7.41 -2.50 -1.96
C ALA A 222 8.48 -3.22 -1.13
N VAL A 223 8.16 -4.45 -0.74
CA VAL A 223 9.03 -5.36 0.00
C VAL A 223 8.97 -6.75 -0.63
N ARG A 224 10.08 -7.47 -0.57
CA ARG A 224 10.16 -8.84 -1.01
C ARG A 224 9.74 -9.80 0.10
N ASP A 225 8.91 -10.79 -0.24
CA ASP A 225 8.80 -12.01 0.57
C ASP A 225 9.96 -12.96 0.24
N SER A 226 10.63 -13.47 1.28
CA SER A 226 11.77 -14.37 1.13
C SER A 226 11.34 -15.81 0.83
N THR A 227 10.13 -16.20 1.24
CA THR A 227 9.62 -17.58 1.18
C THR A 227 8.92 -17.87 -0.12
N GLU A 228 8.02 -16.98 -0.57
CA GLU A 228 7.14 -17.22 -1.73
C GLU A 228 7.70 -16.65 -3.04
N ARG A 229 8.85 -15.99 -3.02
CA ARG A 229 9.44 -15.33 -4.20
C ARG A 229 8.48 -14.34 -4.87
N VAL A 230 7.73 -13.63 -4.07
CA VAL A 230 6.84 -12.55 -4.50
C VAL A 230 7.27 -11.21 -3.92
N ILE A 231 6.82 -10.13 -4.55
CA ILE A 231 6.98 -8.76 -4.06
C ILE A 231 5.60 -8.27 -3.66
N TYR A 232 5.45 -7.88 -2.41
CA TYR A 232 4.28 -7.16 -1.90
C TYR A 232 4.45 -5.67 -2.17
N SER A 233 3.48 -5.06 -2.81
CA SER A 233 3.55 -3.64 -3.13
C SER A 233 2.24 -2.93 -2.86
N VAL A 234 2.39 -1.70 -2.38
CA VAL A 234 1.29 -0.74 -2.22
C VAL A 234 1.59 0.45 -3.12
N ALA A 235 0.62 0.82 -3.95
CA ALA A 235 0.68 2.02 -4.78
C ALA A 235 -0.43 2.98 -4.39
N ARG A 236 -0.08 4.24 -4.17
CA ARG A 236 -1.03 5.33 -3.93
C ARG A 236 -1.05 6.26 -5.12
N ASP A 237 -2.24 6.61 -5.59
CA ASP A 237 -2.41 7.65 -6.61
C ASP A 237 -2.13 9.04 -6.00
N ILE A 238 -1.05 9.66 -6.45
CA ILE A 238 -0.62 11.01 -6.03
C ILE A 238 -0.82 12.05 -7.16
N THR A 239 -1.60 11.71 -8.19
CA THR A 239 -1.79 12.58 -9.35
C THR A 239 -2.36 13.94 -8.97
N ALA A 240 -3.34 13.98 -8.07
CA ALA A 240 -3.92 15.24 -7.59
C ALA A 240 -2.88 16.08 -6.83
N SER A 241 -2.06 15.46 -6.00
CA SER A 241 -0.98 16.14 -5.27
C SER A 241 0.07 16.72 -6.22
N LYS A 242 0.50 15.95 -7.23
CA LYS A 242 1.46 16.42 -8.25
C LYS A 242 0.91 17.56 -9.10
N ARG A 243 -0.38 17.53 -9.43
CA ARG A 243 -1.03 18.64 -10.15
C ARG A 243 -1.07 19.91 -9.30
N ALA A 244 -1.46 19.79 -8.03
CA ALA A 244 -1.49 20.93 -7.11
C ALA A 244 -0.09 21.51 -6.84
N GLU A 245 0.93 20.67 -6.72
CA GLU A 245 2.33 21.09 -6.58
C GLU A 245 2.80 21.88 -7.81
N HIS A 246 2.56 21.36 -9.01
CA HIS A 246 2.92 22.03 -10.26
C HIS A 246 2.22 23.38 -10.45
N GLU A 247 0.92 23.46 -10.13
CA GLU A 247 0.16 24.71 -10.18
C GLU A 247 0.69 25.74 -9.19
N ARG A 248 1.01 25.30 -7.96
CA ARG A 248 1.63 26.15 -6.95
C ARG A 248 2.97 26.71 -7.44
N GLU A 249 3.83 25.87 -8.02
CA GLU A 249 5.13 26.30 -8.56
C GLU A 249 4.98 27.30 -9.70
N LYS A 250 3.97 27.09 -10.55
CA LYS A 250 3.65 28.00 -11.64
C LYS A 250 3.23 29.37 -11.08
N LEU A 251 2.30 29.41 -10.13
CA LEU A 251 1.84 30.64 -9.50
C LEU A 251 2.96 31.38 -8.76
N VAL A 252 3.86 30.65 -8.09
CA VAL A 252 5.04 31.26 -7.44
C VAL A 252 5.95 31.94 -8.46
N ARG A 253 6.21 31.29 -9.60
CA ARG A 253 7.02 31.87 -10.68
C ARG A 253 6.37 33.13 -11.28
N GLU A 254 5.06 33.07 -11.55
CA GLU A 254 4.30 34.21 -12.05
C GLU A 254 4.32 35.39 -11.08
N LEU A 255 4.13 35.13 -9.79
CA LEU A 255 4.20 36.15 -8.72
C LEU A 255 5.59 36.77 -8.62
N GLN A 256 6.66 35.96 -8.69
CA GLN A 256 8.04 36.46 -8.67
C GLN A 256 8.35 37.32 -9.89
N ALA A 257 7.87 36.94 -11.08
CA ALA A 257 8.03 37.76 -12.29
C ALA A 257 7.31 39.12 -12.16
N ALA A 258 6.06 39.11 -11.69
CA ALA A 258 5.29 40.32 -11.49
C ALA A 258 5.94 41.25 -10.44
N LEU A 259 6.47 40.68 -9.34
CA LEU A 259 7.20 41.48 -8.33
C LEU A 259 8.50 42.08 -8.88
N ALA A 260 9.21 41.37 -9.76
CA ALA A 260 10.41 41.89 -10.42
C ALA A 260 10.06 43.04 -11.37
N GLU A 261 8.97 42.95 -12.11
CA GLU A 261 8.48 44.01 -12.99
C GLU A 261 8.10 45.27 -12.18
N VAL A 262 7.36 45.13 -11.08
CA VAL A 262 7.02 46.25 -10.15
C VAL A 262 8.27 46.90 -9.58
N LYS A 263 9.30 46.13 -9.23
CA LYS A 263 10.57 46.68 -8.76
C LYS A 263 11.27 47.50 -9.85
N SER A 264 11.34 47.00 -11.07
CA SER A 264 12.00 47.73 -12.17
C SER A 264 11.31 49.04 -12.52
N LEU A 265 9.98 49.10 -12.42
CA LEU A 265 9.22 50.34 -12.62
C LEU A 265 9.46 51.36 -11.49
N ARG A 266 9.77 50.93 -10.27
CA ARG A 266 10.12 51.81 -9.13
C ARG A 266 11.56 52.32 -9.20
N GLU A 267 12.43 51.78 -10.04
CA GLU A 267 13.81 52.27 -10.22
C GLU A 267 13.88 53.54 -11.07
N ILE A 268 12.79 53.95 -11.71
CA ILE A 268 12.72 55.22 -12.45
C ILE A 268 12.27 56.35 -11.49
N LEU A 269 13.22 57.14 -10.98
CA LEU A 269 12.91 58.29 -10.15
C LEU A 269 12.53 59.49 -11.02
N PRO A 270 11.33 60.06 -10.89
CA PRO A 270 10.93 61.24 -11.61
C PRO A 270 11.70 62.49 -11.04
N ILE A 271 12.63 63.00 -11.84
CA ILE A 271 13.47 64.15 -11.44
C ILE A 271 13.02 65.40 -12.21
N CYS A 272 12.86 66.48 -11.48
CA CYS A 272 12.58 67.81 -12.08
C CYS A 272 13.74 68.28 -12.97
N SER A 273 13.47 68.56 -14.27
CA SER A 273 14.48 69.04 -15.23
C SER A 273 15.14 70.34 -14.85
N TYR A 274 14.48 71.18 -14.03
CA TYR A 274 14.97 72.50 -13.62
C TYR A 274 15.72 72.45 -12.28
N CYS A 275 15.06 71.92 -11.21
CA CYS A 275 15.66 72.04 -9.88
C CYS A 275 16.27 70.75 -9.37
N ARG A 276 16.23 69.63 -10.18
CA ARG A 276 16.78 68.30 -9.89
C ARG A 276 16.22 67.63 -8.63
N LYS A 277 15.08 68.12 -8.09
CA LYS A 277 14.37 67.45 -7.02
C LYS A 277 13.70 66.17 -7.54
N VAL A 278 13.61 65.16 -6.70
CA VAL A 278 12.93 63.88 -6.93
C VAL A 278 11.51 63.99 -6.39
N ARG A 279 10.53 63.48 -7.16
CA ARG A 279 9.13 63.39 -6.76
C ARG A 279 8.88 62.02 -6.14
N ASP A 280 8.33 61.98 -4.94
CA ASP A 280 7.89 60.74 -4.31
C ASP A 280 6.50 60.28 -4.77
N ASP A 281 6.06 59.12 -4.29
CA ASP A 281 4.77 58.52 -4.63
C ASP A 281 3.56 59.33 -4.13
N GLU A 282 3.78 60.24 -3.14
CA GLU A 282 2.77 61.16 -2.60
C GLU A 282 2.73 62.52 -3.34
N ASN A 283 3.49 62.64 -4.45
CA ASN A 283 3.65 63.85 -5.27
C ASN A 283 4.40 65.03 -4.58
N TYR A 284 5.17 64.80 -3.51
CA TYR A 284 6.04 65.78 -2.91
C TYR A 284 7.43 65.79 -3.57
N TRP A 285 8.05 66.98 -3.66
CA TRP A 285 9.36 67.13 -4.26
C TRP A 285 10.44 67.26 -3.18
N HIS A 286 11.36 66.28 -3.13
CA HIS A 286 12.48 66.24 -2.19
C HIS A 286 13.82 66.47 -2.88
N THR A 287 14.85 66.93 -2.13
CA THR A 287 16.22 66.83 -2.63
C THR A 287 16.60 65.38 -2.79
N VAL A 288 17.55 65.04 -3.69
CA VAL A 288 17.98 63.65 -3.93
C VAL A 288 18.47 63.01 -2.62
N GLU A 289 19.22 63.77 -1.80
CA GLU A 289 19.76 63.31 -0.52
C GLU A 289 18.63 62.94 0.46
N ASN A 290 17.62 63.84 0.59
CA ASN A 290 16.48 63.60 1.48
C ASN A 290 15.63 62.41 1.03
N TYR A 291 15.43 62.29 -0.29
CA TYR A 291 14.70 61.13 -0.84
C TYR A 291 15.43 59.83 -0.54
N ILE A 292 16.73 59.74 -0.86
CA ILE A 292 17.52 58.50 -0.67
C ILE A 292 17.63 58.17 0.83
N SER A 293 17.90 59.16 1.70
CA SER A 293 17.98 58.93 3.15
C SER A 293 16.66 58.48 3.77
N ARG A 294 15.52 58.85 3.18
CA ARG A 294 14.20 58.45 3.66
C ARG A 294 13.83 57.01 3.26
N TYR A 295 14.26 56.61 2.08
CA TYR A 295 13.88 55.29 1.51
C TYR A 295 14.99 54.26 1.51
N THR A 296 16.22 54.62 1.95
CA THR A 296 17.35 53.71 2.09
C THR A 296 18.11 53.97 3.38
N ALA A 297 18.99 53.05 3.78
CA ALA A 297 19.90 53.23 4.91
C ALA A 297 21.14 54.10 4.58
N THR A 298 21.19 54.70 3.40
CA THR A 298 22.33 55.47 2.90
C THR A 298 22.44 56.81 3.63
N ARG A 299 23.64 57.12 4.13
CA ARG A 299 23.98 58.44 4.71
C ARG A 299 24.89 59.20 3.76
N PHE A 300 24.66 60.49 3.64
CA PHE A 300 25.47 61.37 2.81
C PHE A 300 26.47 62.14 3.66
N SER A 301 27.71 62.24 3.21
CA SER A 301 28.70 63.17 3.69
C SER A 301 28.83 64.30 2.69
N HIS A 302 29.03 65.55 3.21
CA HIS A 302 29.17 66.70 2.34
C HIS A 302 30.65 67.03 2.17
N GLY A 303 31.03 67.31 0.94
CA GLY A 303 32.35 67.75 0.54
C GLY A 303 32.25 68.76 -0.59
N ILE A 304 33.31 69.46 -0.87
CA ILE A 304 33.41 70.37 -2.01
C ILE A 304 34.22 69.66 -3.11
N SER A 305 33.69 69.56 -4.30
CA SER A 305 34.44 69.01 -5.42
C SER A 305 35.56 69.96 -5.83
N PRO A 306 36.66 69.42 -6.41
CA PRO A 306 37.76 70.26 -6.89
C PRO A 306 37.29 71.33 -7.85
N ASP A 307 36.37 71.06 -8.74
CA ASP A 307 35.85 72.08 -9.68
C ASP A 307 35.05 73.19 -8.99
N CYS A 308 34.25 72.85 -7.96
CA CYS A 308 33.53 73.84 -7.16
C CYS A 308 34.48 74.65 -6.29
N MET A 309 35.55 74.09 -5.78
CA MET A 309 36.60 74.79 -5.06
C MET A 309 37.24 75.85 -5.94
N ALA A 310 37.72 75.44 -7.15
CA ALA A 310 38.39 76.37 -8.09
C ALA A 310 37.46 77.46 -8.64
N THR A 311 36.22 77.14 -8.99
CA THR A 311 35.34 78.07 -9.70
C THR A 311 34.47 78.92 -8.83
N ARG A 312 34.12 78.45 -7.64
CA ARG A 312 33.22 79.24 -6.73
C ARG A 312 33.85 79.63 -5.45
N VAL A 313 34.56 78.73 -4.76
CA VAL A 313 35.10 79.12 -3.42
C VAL A 313 36.32 80.02 -3.56
N GLU A 314 37.27 79.68 -4.43
CA GLU A 314 38.44 80.54 -4.64
C GLU A 314 38.09 81.89 -5.28
N SER A 315 37.08 81.97 -6.12
CA SER A 315 36.64 83.17 -6.71
C SER A 315 35.96 84.09 -5.67
N GLN A 316 35.15 83.51 -4.75
CA GLN A 316 34.54 84.31 -3.64
C GLN A 316 35.58 84.77 -2.57
N LEU A 317 36.57 83.97 -2.30
CA LEU A 317 37.67 84.34 -1.43
C LEU A 317 38.47 85.53 -1.99
N ARG A 318 38.77 85.52 -3.29
CA ARG A 318 39.46 86.64 -3.97
C ARG A 318 38.62 87.94 -4.03
N GLU A 319 37.30 87.86 -4.09
CA GLU A 319 36.39 89.01 -4.04
C GLU A 319 36.29 89.54 -2.61
N SER A 320 36.36 88.72 -1.59
CA SER A 320 36.33 89.18 -0.18
C SER A 320 37.64 89.86 0.29
N GLU A 321 38.79 89.47 -0.34
CA GLU A 321 40.11 90.14 -0.07
C GLU A 321 40.28 91.44 -0.81
N ARG A 322 39.35 91.78 -1.72
CA ARG A 322 39.37 93.03 -2.47
C ARG A 322 38.44 94.14 -1.89
N LYS A 323 37.74 93.82 -0.80
CA LYS A 323 36.94 94.77 -0.03
C LYS A 323 37.63 95.14 1.30
#